data_292ee5a5b38a766b79b16f599c9a1415
#
_entry.id   292ee5a5b38a766b79b16f599c9a1415
#
_cell.length_a   1.000
_cell.length_b   1.000
_cell.length_c   1.000
_cell.angle_alpha   90.00
_cell.angle_beta   90.00
_cell.angle_gamma   90.00
#
_symmetry.space_group_name_H-M   'P 1'
#
loop_
_entity.id
_entity.type
_entity.pdbx_description
1 polymer ?
#
loop_
_entity_poly.entity_id
_entity_poly.type
_entity_poly.pdbx_seq_one_letter_code
_entity_poly.pdbx_strand_id
1 'polypeptide(L)'
;MVGATGLQGGAVTRRLLQDRWPVRALTRNPEGKKARALTQLGAEVVKADLSDPVSLERAFDGVHGVFSMQNHHLSGYEEEERQGKQVAEVAKRVGVAQLVYTGAGPGVQGSGVGSWETKLKVAANIETLDLPVTILNPTAFMELMTDPQVLPTRLRLASHAEAHGIRPAGGAADGRGSGRHRRQGLQ
;
A
#
# COMPACT_ATOMS: atom_id res chain seq x y z
N MET A 1 -9.61 -0.21 12.26
CA MET A 1 -8.54 -0.57 11.32
C MET A 1 -9.14 -0.70 9.94
N VAL A 2 -8.93 0.30 9.08
CA VAL A 2 -9.32 0.26 7.66
C VAL A 2 -8.26 -0.52 6.89
N GLY A 3 -8.68 -1.29 5.86
CA GLY A 3 -7.76 -2.10 5.07
C GLY A 3 -7.15 -3.32 5.78
N ALA A 4 -7.73 -3.77 6.89
CA ALA A 4 -7.22 -4.84 7.74
C ALA A 4 -6.97 -6.18 7.02
N THR A 5 -7.70 -6.47 5.96
CA THR A 5 -7.54 -7.70 5.15
C THR A 5 -6.47 -7.58 4.05
N GLY A 6 -5.85 -6.41 3.89
CA GLY A 6 -4.75 -6.15 2.95
C GLY A 6 -3.37 -6.42 3.54
N LEU A 7 -2.32 -6.18 2.73
CA LEU A 7 -0.93 -6.37 3.17
C LEU A 7 -0.58 -5.45 4.34
N GLN A 8 -0.66 -4.14 4.16
CA GLN A 8 -0.28 -3.15 5.16
C GLN A 8 -1.21 -3.18 6.37
N GLY A 9 -2.53 -3.02 6.19
CA GLY A 9 -3.48 -3.03 7.30
C GLY A 9 -3.49 -4.35 8.07
N GLY A 10 -3.27 -5.48 7.38
CA GLY A 10 -3.12 -6.78 8.03
C GLY A 10 -1.84 -6.90 8.85
N ALA A 11 -0.72 -6.33 8.39
CA ALA A 11 0.52 -6.29 9.17
C ALA A 11 0.36 -5.44 10.43
N VAL A 12 -0.22 -4.24 10.30
CA VAL A 12 -0.51 -3.36 11.43
C VAL A 12 -1.49 -4.03 12.42
N THR A 13 -2.56 -4.67 11.93
CA THR A 13 -3.52 -5.40 12.77
C THR A 13 -2.83 -6.47 13.60
N ARG A 14 -2.01 -7.32 12.97
CA ARG A 14 -1.27 -8.38 13.68
C ARG A 14 -0.32 -7.82 14.73
N ARG A 15 0.39 -6.76 14.40
CA ARG A 15 1.33 -6.12 15.34
C ARG A 15 0.60 -5.55 16.55
N LEU A 16 -0.50 -4.83 16.36
CA LEU A 16 -1.27 -4.27 17.45
C LEU A 16 -1.85 -5.37 18.36
N LEU A 17 -2.36 -6.48 17.78
CA LEU A 17 -2.84 -7.61 18.56
C LEU A 17 -1.74 -8.29 19.38
N GLN A 18 -0.52 -8.41 18.82
CA GLN A 18 0.66 -8.91 19.55
C GLN A 18 1.01 -8.00 20.74
N ASP A 19 0.86 -6.70 20.57
CA ASP A 19 1.08 -5.71 21.63
C ASP A 19 -0.14 -5.57 22.55
N ARG A 20 -1.14 -6.49 22.45
CA ARG A 20 -2.36 -6.57 23.25
C ARG A 20 -3.32 -5.37 23.11
N TRP A 21 -3.23 -4.64 22.00
CA TRP A 21 -4.22 -3.62 21.70
C TRP A 21 -5.51 -4.27 21.20
N PRO A 22 -6.70 -3.85 21.68
CA PRO A 22 -7.96 -4.26 21.08
C PRO A 22 -8.05 -3.67 19.66
N VAL A 23 -8.33 -4.51 18.67
CA VAL A 23 -8.39 -4.10 17.27
C VAL A 23 -9.73 -4.44 16.65
N ARG A 24 -10.44 -3.42 16.16
CA ARG A 24 -11.63 -3.56 15.33
C ARG A 24 -11.22 -3.50 13.87
N ALA A 25 -11.35 -4.61 13.14
CA ALA A 25 -10.98 -4.79 11.75
C ALA A 25 -12.18 -4.60 10.83
N LEU A 26 -12.15 -3.58 9.97
CA LEU A 26 -13.24 -3.25 9.06
C LEU A 26 -13.11 -4.02 7.75
N THR A 27 -14.22 -4.59 7.28
CA THR A 27 -14.31 -5.28 5.99
C THR A 27 -15.73 -5.26 5.44
N ARG A 28 -15.88 -5.30 4.13
CA ARG A 28 -17.19 -5.50 3.48
C ARG A 28 -17.67 -6.95 3.57
N ASN A 29 -16.73 -7.91 3.75
CA ASN A 29 -17.04 -9.34 3.83
C ASN A 29 -16.46 -9.97 5.10
N PRO A 30 -17.18 -9.94 6.22
CA PRO A 30 -16.76 -10.55 7.51
C PRO A 30 -16.53 -12.06 7.40
N GLU A 31 -17.29 -12.75 6.54
CA GLU A 31 -17.21 -14.18 6.34
C GLU A 31 -16.06 -14.62 5.42
N GLY A 32 -15.32 -13.68 4.87
CA GLY A 32 -14.18 -13.94 4.00
C GLY A 32 -13.03 -14.63 4.74
N LYS A 33 -12.27 -15.47 4.05
CA LYS A 33 -11.14 -16.23 4.65
C LYS A 33 -10.16 -15.33 5.42
N LYS A 34 -9.81 -14.16 4.87
CA LYS A 34 -8.90 -13.21 5.51
C LYS A 34 -9.50 -12.57 6.77
N ALA A 35 -10.79 -12.27 6.75
CA ALA A 35 -11.50 -11.71 7.90
C ALA A 35 -11.58 -12.74 9.04
N ARG A 36 -11.97 -13.97 8.75
CA ARG A 36 -11.97 -15.08 9.73
C ARG A 36 -10.59 -15.33 10.35
N ALA A 37 -9.52 -15.23 9.56
CA ALA A 37 -8.17 -15.34 10.10
C ALA A 37 -7.84 -14.22 11.11
N LEU A 38 -8.34 -13.00 10.89
CA LEU A 38 -8.17 -11.90 11.86
C LEU A 38 -8.98 -12.13 13.15
N THR A 39 -10.19 -12.68 13.03
CA THR A 39 -10.99 -13.09 14.21
C THR A 39 -10.26 -14.15 15.04
N GLN A 40 -9.65 -15.15 14.39
CA GLN A 40 -8.84 -16.17 15.07
C GLN A 40 -7.62 -15.59 15.81
N LEU A 41 -7.09 -14.46 15.34
CA LEU A 41 -6.01 -13.72 16.00
C LEU A 41 -6.50 -12.78 17.11
N GLY A 42 -7.81 -12.69 17.35
CA GLY A 42 -8.40 -11.87 18.41
C GLY A 42 -8.91 -10.50 17.97
N ALA A 43 -8.96 -10.20 16.66
CA ALA A 43 -9.59 -8.98 16.20
C ALA A 43 -11.11 -9.05 16.23
N GLU A 44 -11.78 -7.96 16.62
CA GLU A 44 -13.20 -7.74 16.39
C GLU A 44 -13.41 -7.41 14.90
N VAL A 45 -14.02 -8.31 14.14
CA VAL A 45 -14.30 -8.06 12.72
C VAL A 45 -15.67 -7.41 12.57
N VAL A 46 -15.73 -6.23 11.92
CA VAL A 46 -16.95 -5.46 11.74
C VAL A 46 -17.23 -5.25 10.26
N LYS A 47 -18.48 -5.45 9.85
CA LYS A 47 -18.91 -5.11 8.49
C LYS A 47 -19.03 -3.59 8.36
N ALA A 48 -18.24 -3.02 7.44
CA ALA A 48 -18.30 -1.61 7.10
C ALA A 48 -17.92 -1.40 5.63
N ASP A 49 -18.52 -0.38 5.04
CA ASP A 49 -18.18 0.11 3.69
C ASP A 49 -17.64 1.53 3.80
N LEU A 50 -16.49 1.80 3.17
CA LEU A 50 -15.86 3.13 3.18
C LEU A 50 -16.69 4.18 2.43
N SER A 51 -17.67 3.74 1.64
CA SER A 51 -18.60 4.58 0.89
C SER A 51 -19.92 4.83 1.66
N ASP A 52 -20.08 4.20 2.84
CA ASP A 52 -21.25 4.37 3.71
C ASP A 52 -20.85 5.01 5.04
N PRO A 53 -21.08 6.34 5.22
CA PRO A 53 -20.69 7.04 6.45
C PRO A 53 -21.39 6.50 7.70
N VAL A 54 -22.61 5.98 7.59
CA VAL A 54 -23.35 5.42 8.73
C VAL A 54 -22.69 4.13 9.21
N SER A 55 -22.22 3.28 8.29
CA SER A 55 -21.47 2.08 8.66
C SER A 55 -20.14 2.42 9.31
N LEU A 56 -19.47 3.49 8.87
CA LEU A 56 -18.23 3.99 9.47
C LEU A 56 -18.46 4.56 10.87
N GLU A 57 -19.52 5.35 11.08
CA GLU A 57 -19.86 5.87 12.43
C GLU A 57 -20.02 4.74 13.43
N ARG A 58 -20.79 3.71 13.07
CA ARG A 58 -20.95 2.52 13.93
C ARG A 58 -19.63 1.79 14.17
N ALA A 59 -18.81 1.68 13.14
CA ALA A 59 -17.51 1.00 13.23
C ALA A 59 -16.48 1.79 14.06
N PHE A 60 -16.59 3.11 14.14
CA PHE A 60 -15.68 3.98 14.90
C PHE A 60 -16.23 4.34 16.29
N ASP A 61 -17.45 3.95 16.61
CA ASP A 61 -18.01 4.22 17.93
C ASP A 61 -17.15 3.59 19.04
N GLY A 62 -16.74 4.43 20.01
CA GLY A 62 -15.94 4.04 21.16
C GLY A 62 -14.48 3.63 20.85
N VAL A 63 -13.97 3.81 19.63
CA VAL A 63 -12.56 3.51 19.34
C VAL A 63 -11.65 4.71 19.71
N HIS A 64 -10.48 4.41 20.26
CA HIS A 64 -9.48 5.43 20.57
C HIS A 64 -8.87 6.03 19.31
N GLY A 65 -8.55 5.22 18.32
CA GLY A 65 -7.89 5.68 17.10
C GLY A 65 -8.29 4.93 15.84
N VAL A 66 -8.10 5.55 14.70
CA VAL A 66 -8.39 4.98 13.38
C VAL A 66 -7.11 4.94 12.55
N PHE A 67 -6.77 3.75 12.05
CA PHE A 67 -5.79 3.61 10.97
C PHE A 67 -6.55 3.61 9.64
N SER A 68 -6.20 4.52 8.74
CA SER A 68 -6.87 4.76 7.46
C SER A 68 -5.94 4.48 6.29
N MET A 69 -6.35 3.57 5.42
CA MET A 69 -5.67 3.22 4.18
C MET A 69 -6.69 2.89 3.09
N GLN A 70 -6.59 3.55 1.96
CA GLN A 70 -7.40 3.31 0.77
C GLN A 70 -6.51 2.78 -0.36
N ASN A 71 -7.13 2.12 -1.34
CA ASN A 71 -6.41 1.48 -2.43
C ASN A 71 -7.14 1.72 -3.77
N HIS A 72 -6.55 2.57 -4.61
CA HIS A 72 -7.08 2.90 -5.94
C HIS A 72 -7.18 1.70 -6.89
N HIS A 73 -6.37 0.65 -6.69
CA HIS A 73 -6.48 -0.56 -7.51
C HIS A 73 -7.82 -1.29 -7.34
N LEU A 74 -8.51 -1.06 -6.21
CA LEU A 74 -9.81 -1.68 -5.92
C LEU A 74 -10.99 -0.80 -6.32
N SER A 75 -10.82 0.51 -6.31
CA SER A 75 -11.94 1.47 -6.43
C SER A 75 -11.73 2.57 -7.47
N GLY A 76 -10.53 2.74 -8.00
CA GLY A 76 -10.16 3.89 -8.82
C GLY A 76 -9.69 5.09 -7.99
N TYR A 77 -9.10 6.07 -8.65
CA TYR A 77 -8.49 7.23 -7.99
C TYR A 77 -9.53 8.15 -7.33
N GLU A 78 -10.62 8.45 -8.02
CA GLU A 78 -11.67 9.32 -7.50
C GLU A 78 -12.31 8.74 -6.24
N GLU A 79 -12.60 7.46 -6.27
CA GLU A 79 -13.21 6.77 -5.14
C GLU A 79 -12.21 6.60 -3.98
N GLU A 80 -10.92 6.38 -4.25
CA GLU A 80 -9.86 6.40 -3.24
C GLU A 80 -9.83 7.74 -2.49
N GLU A 81 -9.85 8.86 -3.23
CA GLU A 81 -9.88 10.20 -2.66
C GLU A 81 -11.13 10.41 -1.82
N ARG A 82 -12.31 10.09 -2.37
CA ARG A 82 -13.60 10.24 -1.70
C ARG A 82 -13.66 9.42 -0.40
N GLN A 83 -13.26 8.16 -0.44
CA GLN A 83 -13.24 7.27 0.72
C GLN A 83 -12.24 7.74 1.78
N GLY A 84 -11.08 8.21 1.38
CA GLY A 84 -10.07 8.73 2.30
C GLY A 84 -10.57 9.93 3.09
N LYS A 85 -11.17 10.91 2.41
CA LYS A 85 -11.79 12.08 3.02
C LYS A 85 -12.95 11.69 3.95
N GLN A 86 -13.85 10.83 3.48
CA GLN A 86 -15.00 10.36 4.25
C GLN A 86 -14.59 9.67 5.55
N VAL A 87 -13.56 8.80 5.51
CA VAL A 87 -13.03 8.15 6.72
C VAL A 87 -12.53 9.18 7.72
N ALA A 88 -11.80 10.20 7.27
CA ALA A 88 -11.28 11.25 8.13
C ALA A 88 -12.39 12.13 8.74
N GLU A 89 -13.36 12.53 7.94
CA GLU A 89 -14.50 13.33 8.37
C GLU A 89 -15.38 12.59 9.38
N VAL A 90 -15.63 11.28 9.17
CA VAL A 90 -16.36 10.45 10.14
C VAL A 90 -15.53 10.30 11.42
N ALA A 91 -14.22 10.05 11.33
CA ALA A 91 -13.34 9.95 12.49
C ALA A 91 -13.38 11.23 13.34
N LYS A 92 -13.32 12.41 12.71
CA LYS A 92 -13.50 13.71 13.40
C LYS A 92 -14.87 13.82 14.05
N ARG A 93 -15.94 13.50 13.33
CA ARG A 93 -17.32 13.65 13.80
C ARG A 93 -17.62 12.79 15.03
N VAL A 94 -17.10 11.56 15.08
CA VAL A 94 -17.28 10.67 16.23
C VAL A 94 -16.26 10.90 17.35
N GLY A 95 -15.32 11.83 17.15
CA GLY A 95 -14.38 12.28 18.19
C GLY A 95 -13.28 11.26 18.51
N VAL A 96 -12.74 10.54 17.51
CA VAL A 96 -11.56 9.68 17.77
C VAL A 96 -10.37 10.52 18.25
N ALA A 97 -9.59 10.00 19.18
CA ALA A 97 -8.45 10.70 19.74
C ALA A 97 -7.24 10.78 18.79
N GLN A 98 -7.15 9.86 17.82
CA GLN A 98 -6.01 9.79 16.89
C GLN A 98 -6.43 9.22 15.54
N LEU A 99 -6.02 9.87 14.45
CA LEU A 99 -6.07 9.33 13.10
C LEU A 99 -4.64 9.02 12.62
N VAL A 100 -4.40 7.81 12.15
CA VAL A 100 -3.18 7.46 11.43
C VAL A 100 -3.55 7.23 9.98
N TYR A 101 -3.11 8.10 9.09
CA TYR A 101 -3.38 8.01 7.67
C TYR A 101 -2.15 7.51 6.91
N THR A 102 -2.35 6.56 5.99
CA THR A 102 -1.30 6.12 5.08
C THR A 102 -1.41 6.86 3.75
N GLY A 103 -0.51 7.79 3.57
CA GLY A 103 -0.25 8.47 2.30
C GLY A 103 0.66 7.65 1.37
N ALA A 104 1.43 8.34 0.57
CA ALA A 104 2.49 7.77 -0.26
C ALA A 104 3.63 8.80 -0.39
N GLY A 105 4.83 8.40 -0.12
CA GLY A 105 5.99 9.26 -0.25
C GLY A 105 6.90 8.86 -1.41
N PRO A 106 7.69 9.77 -1.93
CA PRO A 106 7.78 11.21 -1.71
C PRO A 106 6.87 12.01 -2.66
N GLY A 107 5.55 11.76 -2.64
CA GLY A 107 4.59 12.37 -3.57
C GLY A 107 4.79 13.88 -3.72
N VAL A 108 4.83 14.34 -4.95
CA VAL A 108 4.90 15.76 -5.30
C VAL A 108 3.60 16.12 -6.01
N GLN A 109 2.96 17.18 -5.57
CA GLN A 109 1.75 17.70 -6.21
C GLN A 109 2.04 18.14 -7.64
N GLY A 110 1.14 17.80 -8.56
CA GLY A 110 1.34 18.10 -9.98
C GLY A 110 2.31 17.14 -10.69
N SER A 111 2.64 16.01 -10.07
CA SER A 111 3.52 14.98 -10.65
C SER A 111 2.88 14.21 -11.81
N GLY A 112 1.55 14.25 -11.94
CA GLY A 112 0.79 13.41 -12.86
C GLY A 112 0.69 11.95 -12.45
N VAL A 113 1.26 11.57 -11.30
CA VAL A 113 1.16 10.20 -10.75
C VAL A 113 -0.12 10.10 -9.91
N GLY A 114 -1.17 9.53 -10.48
CA GLY A 114 -2.51 9.50 -9.88
C GLY A 114 -2.53 8.96 -8.45
N SER A 115 -1.76 7.92 -8.15
CA SER A 115 -1.67 7.35 -6.79
C SER A 115 -1.01 8.29 -5.76
N TRP A 116 -0.21 9.24 -6.17
CA TRP A 116 0.34 10.28 -5.29
C TRP A 116 -0.65 11.43 -5.14
N GLU A 117 -1.23 11.88 -6.26
CA GLU A 117 -2.17 13.01 -6.26
C GLU A 117 -3.38 12.75 -5.35
N THR A 118 -3.98 11.57 -5.41
CA THR A 118 -5.11 11.23 -4.53
C THR A 118 -4.72 11.22 -3.06
N LYS A 119 -3.57 10.66 -2.74
CA LYS A 119 -3.05 10.61 -1.37
C LYS A 119 -2.76 12.00 -0.81
N LEU A 120 -2.17 12.90 -1.62
CA LEU A 120 -1.91 14.28 -1.23
C LEU A 120 -3.20 15.07 -1.00
N LYS A 121 -4.22 14.89 -1.85
CA LYS A 121 -5.53 15.55 -1.68
C LYS A 121 -6.24 15.08 -0.40
N VAL A 122 -6.15 13.78 -0.07
CA VAL A 122 -6.69 13.26 1.19
C VAL A 122 -5.93 13.82 2.38
N ALA A 123 -4.60 13.86 2.33
CA ALA A 123 -3.77 14.43 3.39
C ALA A 123 -4.09 15.91 3.63
N ALA A 124 -4.19 16.71 2.57
CA ALA A 124 -4.58 18.11 2.65
C ALA A 124 -5.97 18.32 3.27
N ASN A 125 -6.94 17.46 2.94
CA ASN A 125 -8.26 17.50 3.59
C ASN A 125 -8.15 17.16 5.08
N ILE A 126 -7.38 16.13 5.45
CA ILE A 126 -7.20 15.74 6.86
C ILE A 126 -6.62 16.89 7.69
N GLU A 127 -5.65 17.63 7.14
CA GLU A 127 -5.01 18.77 7.82
C GLU A 127 -6.01 19.90 8.14
N THR A 128 -7.14 19.99 7.41
CA THR A 128 -8.18 20.99 7.68
C THR A 128 -9.15 20.60 8.80
N LEU A 129 -9.11 19.35 9.27
CA LEU A 129 -10.15 18.81 10.14
C LEU A 129 -9.93 19.06 11.64
N ASP A 130 -8.83 19.71 12.05
CA ASP A 130 -8.50 19.88 13.47
C ASP A 130 -8.69 18.56 14.26
N LEU A 131 -8.01 17.53 13.81
CA LEU A 131 -8.00 16.19 14.37
C LEU A 131 -6.55 15.77 14.59
N PRO A 132 -6.17 15.23 15.77
CA PRO A 132 -4.82 14.70 15.94
C PRO A 132 -4.51 13.63 14.89
N VAL A 133 -3.50 13.90 14.07
CA VAL A 133 -3.16 13.03 12.94
C VAL A 133 -1.68 12.68 12.90
N THR A 134 -1.40 11.45 12.45
CA THR A 134 -0.08 11.03 12.00
C THR A 134 -0.20 10.57 10.54
N ILE A 135 0.54 11.21 9.65
CA ILE A 135 0.60 10.81 8.23
C ILE A 135 1.86 9.97 8.01
N LEU A 136 1.66 8.72 7.61
CA LEU A 136 2.73 7.81 7.22
C LEU A 136 2.90 7.86 5.70
N ASN A 137 4.12 8.13 5.23
CA ASN A 137 4.43 8.20 3.80
C ASN A 137 5.39 7.08 3.39
N PRO A 138 4.91 5.83 3.22
CA PRO A 138 5.73 4.74 2.75
C PRO A 138 6.16 4.97 1.29
N THR A 139 7.43 4.70 0.98
CA THR A 139 7.99 4.87 -0.37
C THR A 139 7.74 3.64 -1.23
N ALA A 140 7.97 2.44 -0.70
CA ALA A 140 7.73 1.17 -1.37
C ALA A 140 7.48 0.06 -0.35
N PHE A 141 6.68 -0.92 -0.73
CA PHE A 141 6.52 -2.13 0.06
C PHE A 141 7.60 -3.15 -0.28
N MET A 142 8.19 -3.77 0.75
CA MET A 142 9.23 -4.80 0.57
C MET A 142 8.70 -6.02 -0.21
N GLU A 143 7.42 -6.32 -0.09
CA GLU A 143 6.73 -7.37 -0.83
C GLU A 143 6.82 -7.18 -2.35
N LEU A 144 6.88 -5.94 -2.83
CA LEU A 144 7.17 -5.66 -4.26
C LEU A 144 8.52 -6.23 -4.70
N MET A 145 9.42 -6.50 -3.77
CA MET A 145 10.76 -7.02 -4.02
C MET A 145 10.86 -8.54 -3.84
N THR A 146 9.98 -9.15 -3.05
CA THR A 146 10.10 -10.53 -2.57
C THR A 146 8.92 -11.42 -2.90
N ASP A 147 7.72 -10.87 -3.13
CA ASP A 147 6.52 -11.66 -3.42
C ASP A 147 6.56 -12.19 -4.87
N PRO A 148 6.53 -13.52 -5.07
CA PRO A 148 6.48 -14.12 -6.40
C PRO A 148 5.27 -13.67 -7.24
N GLN A 149 4.16 -13.28 -6.61
CA GLN A 149 2.98 -12.76 -7.31
C GLN A 149 3.20 -11.34 -7.86
N VAL A 150 4.17 -10.61 -7.31
CA VAL A 150 4.57 -9.29 -7.77
C VAL A 150 5.76 -9.35 -8.73
N LEU A 151 6.54 -10.44 -8.70
CA LEU A 151 7.65 -10.70 -9.63
C LEU A 151 7.29 -10.58 -11.12
N PRO A 152 6.09 -10.99 -11.59
CA PRO A 152 5.72 -10.79 -13.00
C PRO A 152 5.78 -9.33 -13.46
N THR A 153 5.58 -8.38 -12.54
CA THR A 153 5.73 -6.96 -12.83
C THR A 153 7.20 -6.57 -13.07
N ARG A 154 8.15 -7.26 -12.42
CA ARG A 154 9.60 -7.06 -12.64
C ARG A 154 10.06 -7.60 -13.98
N LEU A 155 9.56 -8.75 -14.42
CA LEU A 155 9.85 -9.25 -15.77
C LEU A 155 9.31 -8.30 -16.84
N ARG A 156 8.14 -7.68 -16.62
CA ARG A 156 7.62 -6.65 -17.53
C ARG A 156 8.46 -5.38 -17.55
N LEU A 157 9.02 -4.95 -16.40
CA LEU A 157 9.93 -3.82 -16.34
C LEU A 157 11.27 -4.14 -17.03
N ALA A 158 11.80 -5.35 -16.89
CA ALA A 158 12.99 -5.79 -17.59
C ALA A 158 12.75 -5.88 -19.11
N SER A 159 11.62 -6.46 -19.53
CA SER A 159 11.26 -6.51 -20.97
C SER A 159 10.97 -5.12 -21.56
N HIS A 160 10.48 -4.18 -20.75
CA HIS A 160 10.29 -2.79 -21.18
C HIS A 160 11.63 -2.04 -21.31
N ALA A 161 12.57 -2.31 -20.41
CA ALA A 161 13.93 -1.77 -20.47
C ALA A 161 14.70 -2.30 -21.70
N GLU A 162 14.55 -3.59 -22.03
CA GLU A 162 15.10 -4.17 -23.26
C GLU A 162 14.45 -3.61 -24.52
N ALA A 163 13.13 -3.41 -24.54
CA ALA A 163 12.41 -2.81 -25.67
C ALA A 163 12.79 -1.37 -25.94
N HIS A 164 13.29 -0.65 -24.93
CA HIS A 164 13.78 0.75 -25.04
C HIS A 164 15.30 0.86 -25.04
N GLY A 165 16.04 -0.24 -25.26
CA GLY A 165 17.50 -0.22 -25.44
C GLY A 165 18.32 0.14 -24.20
N ILE A 166 17.73 0.06 -23.02
CA ILE A 166 18.44 0.28 -21.76
C ILE A 166 19.16 -1.01 -21.38
N ARG A 167 20.43 -1.13 -21.71
CA ARG A 167 21.27 -2.26 -21.28
C ARG A 167 21.55 -2.18 -19.78
N PRO A 168 21.39 -3.27 -19.02
CA PRO A 168 21.85 -3.30 -17.64
C PRO A 168 23.37 -3.14 -17.61
N ALA A 169 23.87 -2.22 -16.82
CA ALA A 169 25.29 -2.07 -16.56
C ALA A 169 25.79 -3.29 -15.76
N GLY A 170 26.66 -4.10 -16.37
CA GLY A 170 27.33 -5.18 -15.65
C GLY A 170 27.26 -6.54 -16.34
N GLY A 171 27.93 -6.69 -17.47
CA GLY A 171 28.33 -7.99 -18.01
C GLY A 171 29.81 -7.93 -18.33
N ALA A 172 30.65 -8.41 -17.44
CA ALA A 172 32.08 -8.58 -17.69
C ALA A 172 32.25 -9.52 -18.90
N ALA A 173 32.91 -9.01 -19.91
CA ALA A 173 33.31 -9.80 -21.08
C ALA A 173 34.38 -10.81 -20.65
N ASP A 174 34.04 -12.08 -20.67
CA ASP A 174 34.99 -13.17 -20.52
C ASP A 174 35.73 -13.36 -21.84
N GLY A 175 36.90 -12.81 -21.91
CA GLY A 175 37.79 -12.89 -23.05
C GLY A 175 38.51 -14.23 -23.10
N ARG A 176 38.00 -15.21 -23.84
CA ARG A 176 38.80 -16.35 -24.29
C ARG A 176 39.14 -16.19 -25.76
N GLY A 177 40.32 -15.62 -25.99
CA GLY A 177 40.99 -15.64 -27.27
C GLY A 177 41.53 -17.04 -27.58
N SER A 178 40.97 -17.70 -28.59
CA SER A 178 41.57 -18.90 -29.16
C SER A 178 42.53 -18.47 -30.30
N GLY A 179 43.84 -18.42 -30.00
CA GLY A 179 44.89 -18.26 -30.97
C GLY A 179 45.05 -19.54 -31.77
N ARG A 180 44.74 -19.50 -33.07
CA ARG A 180 45.21 -20.49 -34.05
C ARG A 180 46.43 -19.92 -34.80
N HIS A 181 47.62 -20.45 -34.46
CA HIS A 181 48.82 -20.33 -35.30
C HIS A 181 48.65 -21.08 -36.61
N ARG A 182 48.59 -20.40 -37.72
CA ARG A 182 48.92 -20.94 -39.03
C ARG A 182 50.42 -20.74 -39.27
N ARG A 183 51.14 -21.85 -39.37
CA ARG A 183 52.47 -21.88 -39.98
C ARG A 183 52.29 -21.82 -41.50
N GLN A 184 52.89 -20.83 -42.15
CA GLN A 184 53.21 -20.86 -43.57
C GLN A 184 54.69 -21.14 -43.69
N GLY A 185 54.99 -22.24 -44.44
CA GLY A 185 56.35 -22.57 -44.81
C GLY A 185 56.81 -21.73 -46.00
N LEU A 186 58.09 -21.43 -45.97
CA LEU A 186 58.83 -20.82 -47.03
C LEU A 186 59.49 -21.91 -47.85
N GLN A 187 59.35 -21.80 -49.14
CA GLN A 187 60.43 -21.99 -50.10
C GLN A 187 60.67 -20.68 -50.79
#